data_02274223f79049b4b9d567c03f184138
#
_entry.id   02274223f79049b4b9d567c03f184138
#
_cell.length_a   1.000
_cell.length_b   1.000
_cell.length_c   1.000
_cell.angle_alpha   90.00
_cell.angle_beta   90.00
_cell.angle_gamma   90.00
#
_symmetry.space_group_name_H-M   'P 1'
#
loop_
_entity.id
_entity.type
_entity.pdbx_description
1 polymer ?
#
loop_
_entity_poly.entity_id
_entity_poly.type
_entity_poly.pdbx_seq_one_letter_code
_entity_poly.pdbx_strand_id
1 'polypeptide(L)'
;MIMEQNIFNTVYKVNHAGGSGSCFYLKNYDLFVTNYHVVDGFREVALQDNDKNRFYARVVLVNPAKDIAFLKAEGDFSALPEIALSALDSVSIGQKINVAGYPFGMPFTVTEGTVSSPRQLINDSYYIQTDAAVNPGNSGG
;
A
#
# COMPACT_ATOMS: atom_id res chain seq x y z
N MET A 1 -4.08 10.32 -17.28
CA MET A 1 -3.02 11.34 -17.21
C MET A 1 -1.71 10.71 -16.78
N ILE A 2 -0.62 11.23 -17.29
CA ILE A 2 0.73 10.72 -17.02
C ILE A 2 1.07 10.79 -15.53
N MET A 3 0.64 11.82 -14.82
CA MET A 3 0.91 11.99 -13.39
C MET A 3 0.28 10.89 -12.53
N GLU A 4 -0.95 10.49 -12.87
CA GLU A 4 -1.63 9.39 -12.14
C GLU A 4 -0.90 8.07 -12.35
N GLN A 5 -0.42 7.79 -13.56
CA GLN A 5 0.38 6.61 -13.83
C GLN A 5 1.67 6.60 -13.02
N ASN A 6 2.33 7.76 -12.86
CA ASN A 6 3.54 7.88 -12.07
C ASN A 6 3.29 7.56 -10.59
N ILE A 7 2.14 7.97 -10.04
CA ILE A 7 1.77 7.65 -8.66
C ILE A 7 1.63 6.14 -8.49
N PHE A 8 1.02 5.45 -9.44
CA PHE A 8 0.87 3.99 -9.38
C PHE A 8 2.21 3.26 -9.40
N ASN A 9 3.25 3.86 -9.95
CA ASN A 9 4.60 3.28 -9.94
C ASN A 9 5.20 3.17 -8.53
N THR A 10 4.61 3.81 -7.54
CA THR A 10 5.05 3.71 -6.15
C THR A 10 4.52 2.46 -5.44
N VAL A 11 3.57 1.75 -6.04
CA VAL A 11 2.95 0.56 -5.45
C VAL A 11 3.75 -0.67 -5.88
N TYR A 12 4.27 -1.40 -4.89
CA TYR A 12 5.08 -2.60 -5.10
C TYR A 12 4.40 -3.81 -4.48
N LYS A 13 4.74 -4.98 -4.97
CA LYS A 13 4.33 -6.25 -4.39
C LYS A 13 5.26 -6.63 -3.25
N VAL A 14 4.72 -7.14 -2.16
CA VAL A 14 5.47 -7.74 -1.06
C VAL A 14 5.39 -9.25 -1.20
N ASN A 15 6.54 -9.92 -1.21
CA ASN A 15 6.63 -11.38 -1.27
C ASN A 15 7.43 -11.92 -0.09
N HIS A 16 6.95 -13.01 0.47
CA HIS A 16 7.67 -13.81 1.46
C HIS A 16 7.17 -15.26 1.43
N ALA A 17 7.76 -16.13 2.25
CA ALA A 17 7.44 -17.56 2.25
C ALA A 17 5.98 -17.86 2.58
N GLY A 18 5.31 -17.00 3.34
CA GLY A 18 3.92 -17.20 3.75
C GLY A 18 2.87 -16.64 2.80
N GLY A 19 3.28 -15.90 1.76
CA GLY A 19 2.33 -15.29 0.83
C GLY A 19 2.78 -13.95 0.28
N SER A 20 1.82 -13.12 -0.10
CA SER A 20 2.09 -11.83 -0.70
C SER A 20 1.10 -10.75 -0.25
N GLY A 21 1.49 -9.52 -0.44
CA GLY A 21 0.70 -8.34 -0.20
C GLY A 21 1.18 -7.20 -1.07
N SER A 22 0.83 -5.99 -0.70
CA SER A 22 1.20 -4.78 -1.41
C SER A 22 1.86 -3.79 -0.45
N CYS A 23 2.57 -2.83 -0.99
CA CYS A 23 3.14 -1.71 -0.25
C CYS A 23 3.22 -0.50 -1.17
N PHE A 24 3.47 0.67 -0.59
CA PHE A 24 3.69 1.87 -1.37
C PHE A 24 4.84 2.69 -0.80
N TYR A 25 5.49 3.47 -1.66
CA TYR A 25 6.70 4.20 -1.31
C TYR A 25 6.39 5.63 -0.84
N LEU A 26 6.92 5.99 0.32
CA LEU A 26 6.92 7.36 0.82
C LEU A 26 8.30 7.97 0.64
N LYS A 27 8.44 8.79 -0.38
CA LYS A 27 9.72 9.35 -0.82
C LYS A 27 10.39 10.21 0.25
N ASN A 28 9.60 11.01 0.98
CA ASN A 28 10.14 11.88 2.02
C ASN A 28 10.86 11.13 3.15
N TYR A 29 10.49 9.88 3.37
CA TYR A 29 11.07 9.04 4.41
C TYR A 29 11.97 7.96 3.86
N ASP A 30 11.98 7.77 2.54
CA ASP A 30 12.68 6.66 1.88
C ASP A 30 12.29 5.32 2.50
N LEU A 31 10.98 5.12 2.71
CA LEU A 31 10.40 3.93 3.30
C LEU A 31 9.19 3.48 2.49
N PHE A 32 8.97 2.16 2.46
CA PHE A 32 7.72 1.59 1.99
C PHE A 32 6.78 1.36 3.17
N VAL A 33 5.49 1.49 2.93
CA VAL A 33 4.45 1.27 3.93
C VAL A 33 3.58 0.10 3.50
N THR A 34 3.30 -0.79 4.45
CA THR A 34 2.39 -1.92 4.26
C THR A 34 1.56 -2.13 5.51
N ASN A 35 0.65 -3.09 5.50
CA ASN A 35 -0.02 -3.52 6.71
C ASN A 35 0.88 -4.43 7.54
N TYR A 36 0.77 -4.34 8.86
CA TYR A 36 1.54 -5.20 9.76
C TYR A 36 1.24 -6.68 9.51
N HIS A 37 -0.04 -7.05 9.31
CA HIS A 37 -0.41 -8.45 9.10
C HIS A 37 0.21 -9.05 7.83
N VAL A 38 0.63 -8.23 6.86
CA VAL A 38 1.33 -8.70 5.65
C VAL A 38 2.72 -9.21 5.99
N VAL A 39 3.40 -8.59 6.94
CA VAL A 39 4.81 -8.89 7.26
C VAL A 39 5.00 -9.53 8.64
N ASP A 40 3.92 -9.79 9.38
CA ASP A 40 3.99 -10.39 10.69
C ASP A 40 4.73 -11.74 10.64
N GLY A 41 5.73 -11.88 11.50
CA GLY A 41 6.59 -13.05 11.54
C GLY A 41 7.81 -13.00 10.62
N PHE A 42 7.97 -11.94 9.83
CA PHE A 42 9.10 -11.78 8.91
C PHE A 42 9.89 -10.52 9.25
N ARG A 43 11.22 -10.64 9.29
CA ARG A 43 12.12 -9.48 9.44
C ARG A 43 12.52 -8.91 8.08
N GLU A 44 12.47 -9.74 7.07
CA GLU A 44 12.93 -9.45 5.72
C GLU A 44 11.90 -9.95 4.73
N VAL A 45 11.68 -9.17 3.69
CA VAL A 45 10.76 -9.51 2.60
C VAL A 45 11.37 -9.10 1.28
N ALA A 46 10.84 -9.63 0.19
CA ALA A 46 11.18 -9.18 -1.16
C ALA A 46 10.10 -8.23 -1.67
N LEU A 47 10.51 -7.09 -2.21
CA LEU A 47 9.62 -6.20 -2.94
C LEU A 47 9.80 -6.41 -4.43
N GLN A 48 8.71 -6.22 -5.18
CA GLN A 48 8.74 -6.39 -6.62
C GLN A 48 7.93 -5.28 -7.28
N ASP A 49 8.53 -4.61 -8.27
CA ASP A 49 7.82 -3.62 -9.06
C ASP A 49 7.01 -4.27 -10.19
N ASN A 50 6.30 -3.46 -10.97
CA ASN A 50 5.48 -3.96 -12.07
C ASN A 50 6.32 -4.50 -13.24
N ASP A 51 7.59 -4.17 -13.32
CA ASP A 51 8.54 -4.69 -14.30
C ASP A 51 9.27 -5.94 -13.81
N LYS A 52 8.83 -6.48 -12.67
CA LYS A 52 9.37 -7.69 -12.02
C LYS A 52 10.80 -7.53 -11.48
N ASN A 53 11.28 -6.31 -11.33
CA ASN A 53 12.51 -6.07 -10.60
C ASN A 53 12.29 -6.35 -9.11
N ARG A 54 13.25 -7.00 -8.47
CA ARG A 54 13.15 -7.43 -7.07
C ARG A 54 14.12 -6.63 -6.21
N PHE A 55 13.68 -6.33 -5.01
CA PHE A 55 14.45 -5.56 -4.03
C PHE A 55 14.32 -6.23 -2.66
N TYR A 56 15.44 -6.36 -1.98
CA TYR A 56 15.46 -6.80 -0.59
C TYR A 56 14.98 -5.68 0.31
N ALA A 57 14.17 -6.01 1.30
CA ALA A 57 13.68 -5.03 2.28
C ALA A 57 13.67 -5.59 3.69
N ARG A 58 13.93 -4.72 4.67
CA ARG A 58 13.84 -5.03 6.09
C ARG A 58 12.63 -4.35 6.69
N VAL A 59 11.96 -5.06 7.60
CA VAL A 59 10.93 -4.45 8.46
C VAL A 59 11.65 -3.64 9.52
N VAL A 60 11.49 -2.31 9.49
CA VAL A 60 12.24 -1.41 10.39
C VAL A 60 11.39 -0.83 11.50
N LEU A 61 10.08 -0.77 11.32
CA LEU A 61 9.17 -0.25 12.33
C LEU A 61 7.80 -0.89 12.14
N VAL A 62 7.14 -1.22 13.24
CA VAL A 62 5.79 -1.79 13.20
C VAL A 62 4.89 -1.11 14.22
N ASN A 63 3.61 -1.03 13.88
CA ASN A 63 2.55 -0.62 14.80
C ASN A 63 1.40 -1.62 14.67
N PRO A 64 1.41 -2.71 15.48
CA PRO A 64 0.39 -3.74 15.38
C PRO A 64 -1.02 -3.22 15.66
N ALA A 65 -1.17 -2.26 16.57
CA ALA A 65 -2.47 -1.71 16.92
C ALA A 65 -3.14 -0.98 15.75
N LYS A 66 -2.35 -0.35 14.90
CA LYS A 66 -2.83 0.33 13.68
C LYS A 66 -2.69 -0.52 12.42
N ASP A 67 -2.15 -1.72 12.54
CA ASP A 67 -1.87 -2.61 11.42
C ASP A 67 -1.00 -1.96 10.34
N ILE A 68 0.07 -1.31 10.77
CA ILE A 68 1.00 -0.60 9.88
C ILE A 68 2.41 -1.12 10.12
N ALA A 69 3.18 -1.26 9.04
CA ALA A 69 4.60 -1.57 9.09
C ALA A 69 5.36 -0.73 8.06
N PHE A 70 6.60 -0.41 8.38
CA PHE A 70 7.50 0.34 7.53
C PHE A 70 8.67 -0.54 7.12
N LEU A 71 9.02 -0.48 5.82
CA LEU A 71 10.06 -1.30 5.22
C LEU A 71 11.13 -0.40 4.63
N LYS A 72 12.38 -0.75 4.88
CA LYS A 72 13.54 -0.11 4.23
C LYS A 72 14.07 -1.04 3.17
N ALA A 73 13.96 -0.66 1.92
CA ALA A 73 14.44 -1.43 0.78
C ALA A 73 15.84 -1.01 0.35
N GLU A 74 16.60 -1.97 -0.15
CA GLU A 74 17.89 -1.72 -0.80
C GLU A 74 17.66 -1.39 -2.27
N GLY A 75 18.14 -0.25 -2.71
CA GLY A 75 17.99 0.22 -4.07
C GLY A 75 17.93 1.73 -4.16
N ASP A 76 17.86 2.23 -5.39
CA ASP A 76 17.69 3.64 -5.68
C ASP A 76 16.26 3.88 -6.16
N PHE A 77 15.47 4.55 -5.34
CA PHE A 77 14.08 4.87 -5.61
C PHE A 77 13.87 6.35 -5.91
N SER A 78 14.94 7.07 -6.19
CA SER A 78 14.89 8.54 -6.41
C SER A 78 14.03 8.94 -7.60
N ALA A 79 13.83 8.04 -8.57
CA ALA A 79 12.99 8.29 -9.74
C ALA A 79 11.50 8.18 -9.45
N LEU A 80 11.12 7.59 -8.31
CA LEU A 80 9.71 7.46 -7.95
C LEU A 80 9.14 8.81 -7.48
N PRO A 81 7.87 9.09 -7.78
CA PRO A 81 7.23 10.32 -7.35
C PRO A 81 6.92 10.30 -5.85
N GLU A 82 6.75 11.48 -5.29
CA GLU A 82 6.25 11.64 -3.92
C GLU A 82 4.74 11.49 -3.90
N ILE A 83 4.22 10.71 -2.94
CA ILE A 83 2.79 10.57 -2.69
C ILE A 83 2.39 11.65 -1.68
N ALA A 84 1.36 12.42 -1.99
CA ALA A 84 0.73 13.31 -1.04
C ALA A 84 -0.28 12.53 -0.20
N LEU A 85 -0.13 12.56 1.12
CA LEU A 85 -1.09 11.96 2.03
C LEU A 85 -2.23 12.96 2.28
N SER A 86 -3.47 12.50 2.06
CA SER A 86 -4.65 13.33 2.30
C SER A 86 -5.03 13.34 3.77
N ALA A 87 -5.52 14.49 4.24
CA ALA A 87 -6.12 14.57 5.57
C ALA A 87 -7.47 13.82 5.58
N LEU A 88 -7.80 13.19 6.71
CA LEU A 88 -9.03 12.40 6.83
C LEU A 88 -10.27 13.23 6.57
N ASP A 89 -10.30 14.49 7.00
CA ASP A 89 -11.44 15.41 6.83
C ASP A 89 -11.61 15.91 5.39
N SER A 90 -10.66 15.66 4.51
CA SER A 90 -10.78 15.99 3.08
C SER A 90 -11.53 14.94 2.27
N VAL A 91 -11.89 13.80 2.89
CA VAL A 91 -12.57 12.70 2.22
C VAL A 91 -14.08 12.85 2.37
N SER A 92 -14.83 12.72 1.27
CA SER A 92 -16.29 12.91 1.24
C SER A 92 -17.00 11.68 0.67
N ILE A 93 -18.24 11.44 1.14
CA ILE A 93 -19.11 10.41 0.56
C ILE A 93 -19.30 10.66 -0.94
N GLY A 94 -19.21 9.60 -1.72
CA GLY A 94 -19.39 9.65 -3.17
C GLY A 94 -18.15 10.07 -3.95
N GLN A 95 -17.06 10.45 -3.27
CA GLN A 95 -15.79 10.77 -3.90
C GLN A 95 -15.26 9.54 -4.63
N LYS A 96 -14.81 9.70 -5.86
CA LYS A 96 -14.17 8.62 -6.62
C LYS A 96 -12.81 8.31 -6.04
N ILE A 97 -12.52 7.02 -5.93
CA ILE A 97 -11.22 6.51 -5.49
C ILE A 97 -10.76 5.36 -6.37
N ASN A 98 -9.45 5.12 -6.35
CA ASN A 98 -8.83 3.94 -6.91
C ASN A 98 -8.18 3.14 -5.80
N VAL A 99 -8.21 1.81 -5.94
CA VAL A 99 -7.44 0.89 -5.12
C VAL A 99 -6.38 0.25 -5.99
N ALA A 100 -5.13 0.42 -5.65
CA ALA A 100 -4.00 -0.07 -6.41
C ALA A 100 -3.22 -1.08 -5.59
N GLY A 101 -2.93 -2.24 -6.16
CA GLY A 101 -2.20 -3.29 -5.47
C GLY A 101 -2.02 -4.53 -6.33
N TYR A 102 -1.69 -5.62 -5.65
CA TYR A 102 -1.40 -6.92 -6.28
C TYR A 102 -2.33 -8.00 -5.69
N PRO A 103 -3.62 -8.01 -6.09
CA PRO A 103 -4.58 -8.96 -5.53
C PRO A 103 -4.22 -10.40 -5.94
N PHE A 104 -4.37 -11.34 -5.00
CA PHE A 104 -4.15 -12.77 -5.22
C PHE A 104 -2.76 -13.12 -5.77
N GLY A 105 -1.73 -12.29 -5.52
CA GLY A 105 -0.42 -12.49 -6.12
C GLY A 105 -0.37 -12.24 -7.63
N MET A 106 -1.45 -11.76 -8.22
CA MET A 106 -1.57 -11.43 -9.64
C MET A 106 -0.78 -10.16 -9.98
N PRO A 107 -0.66 -9.82 -11.28
CA PRO A 107 -0.05 -8.56 -11.68
C PRO A 107 -0.73 -7.35 -11.09
N PHE A 108 -0.05 -6.21 -11.14
CA PHE A 108 -0.57 -4.94 -10.66
C PHE A 108 -1.96 -4.66 -11.19
N THR A 109 -2.86 -4.29 -10.31
CA THR A 109 -4.28 -4.08 -10.60
C THR A 109 -4.77 -2.81 -9.95
N VAL A 110 -5.58 -2.05 -10.68
CA VAL A 110 -6.27 -0.87 -10.16
C VAL A 110 -7.76 -1.10 -10.30
N THR A 111 -8.50 -0.94 -9.19
CA THR A 111 -9.95 -0.93 -9.21
C THR A 111 -10.46 0.47 -8.89
N GLU A 112 -11.65 0.80 -9.38
CA GLU A 112 -12.29 2.08 -9.14
C GLU A 112 -13.56 1.88 -8.33
N GLY A 113 -13.84 2.81 -7.46
CA GLY A 113 -15.05 2.85 -6.68
C GLY A 113 -15.29 4.22 -6.09
N THR A 114 -16.16 4.28 -5.09
CA THR A 114 -16.47 5.51 -4.39
C THR A 114 -16.30 5.33 -2.89
N VAL A 115 -16.18 6.42 -2.18
CA VAL A 115 -16.23 6.44 -0.73
C VAL A 115 -17.67 6.23 -0.29
N SER A 116 -17.95 5.11 0.36
CA SER A 116 -19.27 4.79 0.91
C SER A 116 -19.49 5.43 2.28
N SER A 117 -18.43 5.50 3.09
CA SER A 117 -18.41 6.22 4.35
C SER A 117 -17.01 6.77 4.59
N PRO A 118 -16.85 8.09 4.79
CA PRO A 118 -15.54 8.69 4.97
C PRO A 118 -14.94 8.43 6.35
N ARG A 119 -15.75 7.96 7.30
CA ARG A 119 -15.29 7.82 8.67
C ARG A 119 -16.12 6.80 9.43
N GLN A 120 -15.64 5.57 9.51
CA GLN A 120 -16.24 4.52 10.32
C GLN A 120 -15.33 4.16 11.48
N LEU A 121 -15.90 4.12 12.69
CA LEU A 121 -15.18 3.69 13.88
C LEU A 121 -15.34 2.19 14.05
N ILE A 122 -14.22 1.47 14.01
CA ILE A 122 -14.18 0.02 14.20
C ILE A 122 -13.01 -0.27 15.14
N ASN A 123 -13.29 -0.91 16.30
CA ASN A 123 -12.25 -1.29 17.29
C ASN A 123 -11.33 -0.09 17.63
N ASP A 124 -11.91 1.08 17.94
CA ASP A 124 -11.21 2.30 18.33
C ASP A 124 -10.34 2.94 17.22
N SER A 125 -10.45 2.48 15.99
CA SER A 125 -9.79 3.11 14.84
C SER A 125 -10.79 3.55 13.80
N TYR A 126 -10.49 4.65 13.11
CA TYR A 126 -11.32 5.16 12.03
C TYR A 126 -10.88 4.60 10.69
N TYR A 127 -11.84 4.23 9.88
CA TYR A 127 -11.63 3.66 8.55
C TYR A 127 -12.48 4.37 7.51
N ILE A 128 -12.00 4.35 6.28
CA ILE A 128 -12.77 4.77 5.11
C ILE A 128 -13.38 3.51 4.50
N GLN A 129 -14.69 3.52 4.31
CA GLN A 129 -15.38 2.45 3.63
C GLN A 129 -15.52 2.77 2.15
N THR A 130 -15.27 1.81 1.30
CA THR A 130 -15.40 1.95 -0.16
C THR A 130 -16.14 0.74 -0.74
N ASP A 131 -16.78 0.94 -1.90
CA ASP A 131 -17.36 -0.12 -2.71
C ASP A 131 -16.41 -0.62 -3.81
N ALA A 132 -15.20 -0.05 -3.91
CA ALA A 132 -14.19 -0.57 -4.82
C ALA A 132 -13.86 -2.03 -4.49
N ALA A 133 -13.61 -2.84 -5.50
CA ALA A 133 -13.22 -4.23 -5.30
C ALA A 133 -11.86 -4.30 -4.60
N VAL A 134 -11.83 -4.93 -3.42
CA VAL A 134 -10.62 -5.17 -2.63
C VAL A 134 -10.55 -6.66 -2.34
N ASN A 135 -9.44 -7.28 -2.70
CA ASN A 135 -9.24 -8.73 -2.60
C ASN A 135 -7.96 -9.05 -1.83
N PRO A 136 -7.80 -10.29 -1.33
CA PRO A 136 -6.56 -10.71 -0.69
C PRO A 136 -5.34 -10.41 -1.58
N GLY A 137 -4.29 -9.84 -0.98
CA GLY A 137 -3.10 -9.37 -1.70
C GLY A 137 -3.09 -7.86 -1.93
N ASN A 138 -4.25 -7.17 -1.86
CA ASN A 138 -4.31 -5.71 -1.88
C ASN A 138 -3.89 -5.07 -0.55
N SER A 139 -3.82 -5.86 0.52
CA SER A 139 -3.40 -5.35 1.83
C SER A 139 -2.04 -4.65 1.72
N GLY A 140 -1.98 -3.42 2.18
CA GLY A 140 -0.81 -2.57 2.13
C GLY A 140 -0.74 -1.66 0.89
N GLY A 141 -1.63 -1.88 -0.05
CA GLY A 141 -1.75 -1.00 -1.20
C GLY A 141 -2.48 0.30 -0.92
#